data_c2aae1809ee9cb737443a020eb45bdc3
#
_entry.id   c2aae1809ee9cb737443a020eb45bdc3
#
_cell.length_a   1.000
_cell.length_b   1.000
_cell.length_c   1.000
_cell.angle_alpha   90.00
_cell.angle_beta   90.00
_cell.angle_gamma   90.00
#
_symmetry.space_group_name_H-M   'P 1'
#
loop_
_entity.id
_entity.type
_entity.pdbx_description
1 polymer ?
#
loop_
_entity_poly.entity_id
_entity_poly.type
_entity_poly.pdbx_seq_one_letter_code
_entity_poly.pdbx_strand_id
1 'polypeptide(L)'
;CFFLFKGVEGKIIKKNSEEIFIDFDDKNNDFTAVLRSYGKISLPPYISKFRSLDESDNENYQTVYAKKNGSVAAPTAGLHFTESLLNKIKAMNIDIESVTLNIGPGTFLPLRSEKIRDNTLHSEKFFISEETAKSLNNAYKNKNRRIISVGTTSLRVLESAFDNKSLFKSLNSSTDIFIYPGKKIKSINGLITNFHLPRSSLFLLICALVGTKTALDMYNFAIKNKYRFYSYGDACFLLNKNYD
;
A
#
# COMPACT_ATOMS: atom_id res chain seq x y z
N CYS A 1 -12.38 28.14 -14.18
CA CYS A 1 -11.49 28.91 -13.29
C CYS A 1 -10.05 28.65 -13.69
N PHE A 2 -9.26 29.70 -13.81
CA PHE A 2 -7.82 29.62 -14.11
C PHE A 2 -7.04 29.98 -12.86
N PHE A 3 -5.85 29.40 -12.71
CA PHE A 3 -4.90 29.79 -11.67
C PHE A 3 -3.48 29.63 -12.22
N LEU A 4 -2.56 30.36 -11.64
CA LEU A 4 -1.14 30.32 -11.98
C LEU A 4 -0.36 29.71 -10.81
N PHE A 5 0.39 28.65 -11.07
CA PHE A 5 1.28 28.03 -10.10
C PHE A 5 2.72 28.04 -10.61
N LYS A 6 3.56 28.88 -10.03
CA LYS A 6 4.97 28.98 -10.39
C LYS A 6 5.24 29.15 -11.89
N GLY A 7 4.43 29.95 -12.56
CA GLY A 7 4.56 30.23 -14.00
C GLY A 7 3.81 29.28 -14.93
N VAL A 8 3.20 28.22 -14.41
CA VAL A 8 2.37 27.30 -15.20
C VAL A 8 0.90 27.60 -15.02
N GLU A 9 0.19 27.80 -16.12
CA GLU A 9 -1.26 28.00 -16.10
C GLU A 9 -2.01 26.68 -15.90
N GLY A 10 -3.01 26.70 -15.01
CA GLY A 10 -3.91 25.59 -14.77
C GLY A 10 -5.38 25.99 -14.95
N LYS A 11 -6.15 25.16 -15.65
CA LYS A 11 -7.58 25.32 -15.86
C LYS A 11 -8.35 24.19 -15.18
N ILE A 12 -9.31 24.53 -14.31
CA ILE A 12 -10.22 23.53 -13.77
C ILE A 12 -11.19 23.10 -14.88
N ILE A 13 -11.09 21.84 -15.30
CA ILE A 13 -11.93 21.26 -16.36
C ILE A 13 -13.13 20.49 -15.80
N LYS A 14 -12.99 19.93 -14.58
CA LYS A 14 -14.05 19.20 -13.91
C LYS A 14 -13.87 19.30 -12.39
N LYS A 15 -14.97 19.35 -11.67
CA LYS A 15 -15.01 19.30 -10.20
C LYS A 15 -16.18 18.42 -9.76
N ASN A 16 -15.94 17.52 -8.83
CA ASN A 16 -16.98 16.77 -8.12
C ASN A 16 -16.79 16.97 -6.60
N SER A 17 -17.50 16.21 -5.77
CA SER A 17 -17.42 16.32 -4.31
C SER A 17 -16.07 15.86 -3.73
N GLU A 18 -15.29 15.09 -4.47
CA GLU A 18 -14.08 14.42 -3.98
C GLU A 18 -12.82 14.87 -4.74
N GLU A 19 -12.95 15.27 -5.99
CA GLU A 19 -11.84 15.52 -6.89
C GLU A 19 -12.03 16.81 -7.72
N ILE A 20 -10.92 17.46 -7.99
CA ILE A 20 -10.83 18.56 -8.95
C ILE A 20 -9.87 18.14 -10.04
N PHE A 21 -10.34 18.13 -11.28
CA PHE A 21 -9.52 17.86 -12.46
C PHE A 21 -9.00 19.19 -13.00
N ILE A 22 -7.69 19.28 -13.11
CA ILE A 22 -6.99 20.47 -13.56
C ILE A 22 -6.21 20.10 -14.80
N ASP A 23 -6.41 20.87 -15.86
CA ASP A 23 -5.59 20.81 -17.05
C ASP A 23 -4.49 21.88 -16.94
N PHE A 24 -3.24 21.47 -17.03
CA PHE A 24 -2.10 22.35 -17.05
C PHE A 24 -1.59 22.49 -18.48
N ASP A 25 -1.38 23.72 -18.94
CA ASP A 25 -0.77 23.98 -20.24
C ASP A 25 0.73 23.66 -20.16
N ASP A 26 1.05 22.37 -20.32
CA ASP A 26 2.39 21.78 -20.15
C ASP A 26 3.06 21.49 -21.50
N LYS A 27 2.91 22.42 -22.46
CA LYS A 27 3.49 22.27 -23.81
C LYS A 27 4.99 22.00 -23.82
N ASN A 28 5.69 22.39 -22.76
CA ASN A 28 7.15 22.27 -22.63
C ASN A 28 7.59 21.33 -21.50
N ASN A 29 6.73 20.49 -20.93
CA ASN A 29 6.98 19.71 -19.72
C ASN A 29 7.36 20.53 -18.48
N ASP A 30 6.99 21.80 -18.44
CA ASP A 30 7.35 22.73 -17.36
C ASP A 30 6.66 22.37 -16.05
N PHE A 31 5.44 21.80 -16.12
CA PHE A 31 4.70 21.40 -14.91
C PHE A 31 5.38 20.27 -14.14
N THR A 32 5.92 19.27 -14.84
CA THR A 32 6.69 18.19 -14.20
C THR A 32 7.96 18.72 -13.54
N ALA A 33 8.64 19.67 -14.16
CA ALA A 33 9.80 20.34 -13.59
C ALA A 33 9.41 21.17 -12.35
N VAL A 34 8.30 21.92 -12.45
CA VAL A 34 7.73 22.67 -11.32
C VAL A 34 7.36 21.77 -10.16
N LEU A 35 6.70 20.62 -10.42
CA LEU A 35 6.37 19.64 -9.37
C LEU A 35 7.62 19.07 -8.71
N ARG A 36 8.69 18.81 -9.44
CA ARG A 36 9.96 18.33 -8.88
C ARG A 36 10.64 19.39 -8.02
N SER A 37 10.56 20.66 -8.42
CA SER A 37 11.25 21.76 -7.74
C SER A 37 10.50 22.31 -6.53
N TYR A 38 9.17 22.30 -6.57
CA TYR A 38 8.31 22.93 -5.56
C TYR A 38 7.32 21.99 -4.90
N GLY A 39 7.14 20.79 -5.47
CA GLY A 39 6.28 19.77 -4.91
C GLY A 39 6.78 19.29 -3.55
N LYS A 40 5.85 18.93 -2.68
CA LYS A 40 6.15 18.36 -1.37
C LYS A 40 5.56 16.96 -1.29
N ILE A 41 6.25 16.06 -0.60
CA ILE A 41 5.71 14.73 -0.32
C ILE A 41 4.41 14.85 0.47
N SER A 42 3.40 14.13 0.02
CA SER A 42 2.12 14.05 0.73
C SER A 42 2.25 13.08 1.91
N LEU A 43 2.60 13.62 3.07
CA LEU A 43 2.56 12.82 4.30
C LEU A 43 1.11 12.51 4.71
N PRO A 44 0.87 11.33 5.33
CA PRO A 44 -0.44 11.02 5.90
C PRO A 44 -0.96 12.12 6.82
N PRO A 45 -2.28 12.41 6.81
CA PRO A 45 -2.85 13.51 7.60
C PRO A 45 -2.57 13.45 9.10
N TYR A 46 -2.42 12.24 9.66
CA TYR A 46 -2.08 12.06 11.06
C TYR A 46 -0.62 12.43 11.40
N ILE A 47 0.30 12.44 10.42
CA ILE A 47 1.67 12.95 10.62
C ILE A 47 1.67 14.47 10.45
N SER A 48 1.07 14.97 9.37
CA SER A 48 1.07 16.41 9.06
C SER A 48 0.33 17.26 10.08
N LYS A 49 -0.56 16.67 10.91
CA LYS A 49 -1.21 17.34 12.05
C LYS A 49 -0.28 17.56 13.23
N PHE A 50 0.76 16.74 13.42
CA PHE A 50 1.64 16.80 14.59
C PHE A 50 2.97 17.50 14.31
N ARG A 51 3.42 17.49 13.06
CA ARG A 51 4.64 18.18 12.65
C ARG A 51 4.59 18.62 11.19
N SER A 52 5.35 19.64 10.87
CA SER A 52 5.60 20.05 9.49
C SER A 52 6.43 18.99 8.76
N LEU A 53 6.42 19.05 7.43
CA LEU A 53 7.30 18.27 6.59
C LEU A 53 8.75 18.64 6.93
N ASP A 54 9.57 17.62 7.11
CA ASP A 54 11.01 17.70 7.29
C ASP A 54 11.71 17.34 5.96
N GLU A 55 12.87 17.91 5.67
CA GLU A 55 13.63 17.58 4.46
C GLU A 55 14.02 16.09 4.40
N SER A 56 14.28 15.50 5.56
CA SER A 56 14.56 14.06 5.67
C SER A 56 13.39 13.17 5.27
N ASP A 57 12.14 13.68 5.25
CA ASP A 57 10.98 12.91 4.78
C ASP A 57 11.09 12.55 3.30
N ASN A 58 11.81 13.34 2.50
CA ASN A 58 12.04 13.04 1.08
C ASN A 58 12.75 11.70 0.87
N GLU A 59 13.63 11.34 1.80
CA GLU A 59 14.34 10.05 1.79
C GLU A 59 13.60 9.01 2.65
N ASN A 60 13.20 9.39 3.86
CA ASN A 60 12.65 8.46 4.86
C ASN A 60 11.23 7.98 4.52
N TYR A 61 10.44 8.74 3.74
CA TYR A 61 9.10 8.34 3.32
C TYR A 61 9.09 7.70 1.93
N GLN A 62 10.18 7.03 1.55
CA GLN A 62 10.31 6.28 0.31
C GLN A 62 11.05 4.97 0.55
N THR A 63 10.61 3.90 -0.12
CA THR A 63 11.32 2.62 -0.04
C THR A 63 12.54 2.60 -0.94
N VAL A 64 13.59 1.88 -0.51
CA VAL A 64 14.84 1.72 -1.29
C VAL A 64 14.64 1.03 -2.64
N TYR A 65 13.49 0.37 -2.84
CA TYR A 65 13.16 -0.35 -4.07
C TYR A 65 12.10 0.36 -4.94
N ALA A 66 11.73 1.61 -4.63
CA ALA A 66 10.81 2.39 -5.44
C ALA A 66 11.39 2.66 -6.84
N LYS A 67 10.63 2.33 -7.90
CA LYS A 67 11.10 2.48 -9.30
C LYS A 67 10.19 3.33 -10.16
N LYS A 68 8.89 3.35 -9.87
CA LYS A 68 7.88 4.02 -10.71
C LYS A 68 7.15 5.09 -9.90
N ASN A 69 7.08 6.29 -10.45
CA ASN A 69 6.27 7.36 -9.90
C ASN A 69 4.77 7.09 -10.15
N GLY A 70 3.88 7.65 -9.30
CA GLY A 70 2.43 7.57 -9.52
C GLY A 70 1.61 7.30 -8.26
N SER A 71 2.24 7.03 -7.12
CA SER A 71 1.54 6.86 -5.83
C SER A 71 1.59 8.12 -5.00
N VAL A 72 0.49 8.43 -4.31
CA VAL A 72 0.42 9.52 -3.31
C VAL A 72 1.07 9.09 -1.99
N ALA A 73 1.06 7.78 -1.68
CA ALA A 73 1.61 7.24 -0.44
C ALA A 73 2.67 6.17 -0.72
N ALA A 74 3.73 6.15 0.10
CA ALA A 74 4.71 5.08 0.09
C ALA A 74 4.13 3.79 0.71
N PRO A 75 4.58 2.59 0.30
CA PRO A 75 4.24 1.33 0.95
C PRO A 75 5.04 1.20 2.26
N THR A 76 4.53 1.79 3.34
CA THR A 76 5.29 2.10 4.57
C THR A 76 5.86 0.87 5.30
N ALA A 77 5.26 -0.30 5.16
CA ALA A 77 5.88 -1.55 5.65
C ALA A 77 7.23 -1.84 4.96
N GLY A 78 7.40 -1.36 3.74
CA GLY A 78 8.66 -1.47 2.99
C GLY A 78 9.79 -0.58 3.50
N LEU A 79 9.49 0.46 4.29
CA LEU A 79 10.49 1.34 4.89
C LEU A 79 11.42 0.61 5.88
N HIS A 80 10.98 -0.53 6.41
CA HIS A 80 11.79 -1.40 7.27
C HIS A 80 12.88 -2.15 6.51
N PHE A 81 12.84 -2.16 5.17
CA PHE A 81 13.79 -2.92 4.34
C PHE A 81 14.86 -1.97 3.80
N THR A 82 16.09 -2.19 4.27
CA THR A 82 17.29 -1.56 3.72
C THR A 82 17.87 -2.41 2.59
N GLU A 83 18.71 -1.83 1.73
CA GLU A 83 19.43 -2.60 0.70
C GLU A 83 20.28 -3.73 1.31
N SER A 84 20.92 -3.47 2.45
CA SER A 84 21.69 -4.49 3.18
C SER A 84 20.80 -5.67 3.61
N LEU A 85 19.59 -5.40 4.14
CA LEU A 85 18.64 -6.44 4.52
C LEU A 85 18.15 -7.23 3.30
N LEU A 86 17.81 -6.55 2.20
CA LEU A 86 17.38 -7.20 0.96
C LEU A 86 18.49 -8.11 0.40
N ASN A 87 19.75 -7.67 0.45
CA ASN A 87 20.89 -8.49 0.02
C ASN A 87 21.09 -9.73 0.92
N LYS A 88 20.92 -9.58 2.24
CA LYS A 88 20.97 -10.72 3.16
C LYS A 88 19.85 -11.74 2.88
N ILE A 89 18.63 -11.26 2.61
CA ILE A 89 17.49 -12.12 2.24
C ILE A 89 17.80 -12.90 0.96
N LYS A 90 18.35 -12.25 -0.07
CA LYS A 90 18.75 -12.90 -1.31
C LYS A 90 19.87 -13.95 -1.08
N ALA A 91 20.84 -13.64 -0.23
CA ALA A 91 21.91 -14.56 0.12
C ALA A 91 21.42 -15.83 0.83
N MET A 92 20.22 -15.79 1.44
CA MET A 92 19.54 -16.94 2.03
C MET A 92 18.71 -17.75 1.01
N ASN A 93 18.86 -17.50 -0.29
CA ASN A 93 18.06 -18.11 -1.39
C ASN A 93 16.55 -17.86 -1.24
N ILE A 94 16.17 -16.69 -0.71
CA ILE A 94 14.78 -16.24 -0.65
C ILE A 94 14.56 -15.33 -1.86
N ASP A 95 13.62 -15.69 -2.72
CA ASP A 95 13.27 -14.88 -3.88
C ASP A 95 12.53 -13.60 -3.44
N ILE A 96 12.84 -12.50 -4.11
CA ILE A 96 12.18 -11.21 -3.89
C ILE A 96 11.51 -10.80 -5.19
N GLU A 97 10.18 -10.75 -5.13
CA GLU A 97 9.32 -10.35 -6.24
C GLU A 97 8.75 -8.94 -6.01
N SER A 98 8.40 -8.27 -7.09
CA SER A 98 7.87 -6.92 -7.04
C SER A 98 6.53 -6.82 -7.76
N VAL A 99 5.59 -6.13 -7.13
CA VAL A 99 4.32 -5.72 -7.71
C VAL A 99 4.18 -4.21 -7.63
N THR A 100 3.38 -3.61 -8.50
CA THR A 100 3.12 -2.17 -8.50
C THR A 100 1.67 -1.91 -8.17
N LEU A 101 1.39 -1.00 -7.24
CA LEU A 101 0.07 -0.42 -7.00
C LEU A 101 0.23 1.10 -6.93
N ASN A 102 -0.54 1.82 -7.75
CA ASN A 102 -0.61 3.28 -7.69
C ASN A 102 -1.65 3.68 -6.65
N ILE A 103 -1.17 3.99 -5.45
CA ILE A 103 -2.01 4.36 -4.31
C ILE A 103 -2.56 5.76 -4.52
N GLY A 104 -3.88 5.88 -4.55
CA GLY A 104 -4.59 7.14 -4.62
C GLY A 104 -4.80 7.80 -3.24
N PRO A 105 -5.28 9.07 -3.21
CA PRO A 105 -5.53 9.82 -1.98
C PRO A 105 -6.61 9.17 -1.10
N GLY A 106 -7.49 8.35 -1.67
CA GLY A 106 -8.55 7.63 -0.98
C GLY A 106 -8.08 6.65 0.10
N THR A 107 -6.82 6.22 0.07
CA THR A 107 -6.24 5.33 1.09
C THR A 107 -6.27 5.92 2.51
N PHE A 108 -6.25 7.24 2.63
CA PHE A 108 -6.28 7.93 3.93
C PHE A 108 -7.70 8.29 4.39
N LEU A 109 -8.73 8.00 3.60
CA LEU A 109 -10.10 8.30 3.97
C LEU A 109 -10.62 7.29 5.00
N PRO A 110 -11.36 7.76 6.03
CA PRO A 110 -12.02 6.87 6.96
C PRO A 110 -13.14 6.08 6.28
N LEU A 111 -13.53 4.97 6.88
CA LEU A 111 -14.74 4.24 6.47
C LEU A 111 -15.97 5.15 6.62
N ARG A 112 -16.85 5.16 5.62
CA ARG A 112 -18.01 6.06 5.54
C ARG A 112 -19.24 5.49 6.24
N SER A 113 -19.39 4.17 6.24
CA SER A 113 -20.53 3.48 6.83
C SER A 113 -20.11 2.70 8.07
N GLU A 114 -20.97 2.67 9.07
CA GLU A 114 -20.81 1.82 10.26
C GLU A 114 -20.91 0.33 9.91
N LYS A 115 -21.70 -0.01 8.90
CA LYS A 115 -21.79 -1.38 8.39
C LYS A 115 -20.61 -1.64 7.47
N ILE A 116 -19.75 -2.59 7.86
CA ILE A 116 -18.53 -2.93 7.13
C ILE A 116 -18.82 -3.21 5.65
N ARG A 117 -19.87 -3.95 5.34
CA ARG A 117 -20.21 -4.40 3.98
C ARG A 117 -20.66 -3.29 3.04
N ASP A 118 -21.09 -2.16 3.58
CA ASP A 118 -21.58 -1.01 2.81
C ASP A 118 -20.45 -0.05 2.42
N ASN A 119 -19.23 -0.34 2.85
CA ASN A 119 -18.06 0.44 2.48
C ASN A 119 -17.44 -0.11 1.20
N THR A 120 -17.02 0.81 0.34
CA THR A 120 -16.23 0.54 -0.86
C THR A 120 -14.91 1.30 -0.79
N LEU A 121 -13.86 0.75 -1.40
CA LEU A 121 -12.59 1.45 -1.53
C LEU A 121 -12.49 2.08 -2.91
N HIS A 122 -11.68 3.14 -3.02
CA HIS A 122 -11.35 3.71 -4.32
C HIS A 122 -10.58 2.70 -5.16
N SER A 123 -10.85 2.74 -6.47
CA SER A 123 -10.16 1.90 -7.43
C SER A 123 -8.73 2.40 -7.64
N GLU A 124 -7.76 1.52 -7.53
CA GLU A 124 -6.32 1.81 -7.67
C GLU A 124 -5.72 0.93 -8.76
N LYS A 125 -4.93 1.53 -9.66
CA LYS A 125 -4.28 0.81 -10.76
C LYS A 125 -3.13 -0.04 -10.21
N PHE A 126 -3.04 -1.30 -10.68
CA PHE A 126 -1.95 -2.20 -10.31
C PHE A 126 -1.36 -2.93 -11.51
N PHE A 127 -0.14 -3.44 -11.31
CA PHE A 127 0.58 -4.20 -12.31
C PHE A 127 1.34 -5.36 -11.68
N ILE A 128 1.23 -6.54 -12.30
CA ILE A 128 2.05 -7.74 -12.07
C ILE A 128 2.60 -8.20 -13.40
N SER A 129 3.93 -8.37 -13.50
CA SER A 129 4.58 -8.90 -14.70
C SER A 129 4.33 -10.42 -14.87
N GLU A 130 4.55 -10.93 -16.08
CA GLU A 130 4.47 -12.36 -16.36
C GLU A 130 5.52 -13.15 -15.55
N GLU A 131 6.72 -12.63 -15.42
CA GLU A 131 7.81 -13.22 -14.64
C GLU A 131 7.43 -13.35 -13.17
N THR A 132 6.95 -12.27 -12.57
CA THR A 132 6.48 -12.27 -11.18
C THR A 132 5.30 -13.23 -10.99
N ALA A 133 4.32 -13.23 -11.89
CA ALA A 133 3.19 -14.16 -11.81
C ALA A 133 3.64 -15.63 -11.92
N LYS A 134 4.60 -15.93 -12.80
CA LYS A 134 5.18 -17.27 -12.95
C LYS A 134 5.93 -17.70 -11.70
N SER A 135 6.75 -16.83 -11.14
CA SER A 135 7.49 -17.09 -9.89
C SER A 135 6.55 -17.36 -8.72
N LEU A 136 5.53 -16.51 -8.53
CA LEU A 136 4.50 -16.69 -7.50
C LEU A 136 3.73 -18.01 -7.68
N ASN A 137 3.38 -18.39 -8.92
CA ASN A 137 2.70 -19.66 -9.20
C ASN A 137 3.58 -20.87 -8.88
N ASN A 138 4.88 -20.79 -9.14
CA ASN A 138 5.83 -21.83 -8.78
C ASN A 138 5.94 -21.96 -7.25
N ALA A 139 6.01 -20.83 -6.54
CA ALA A 139 6.03 -20.82 -5.08
C ALA A 139 4.72 -21.38 -4.49
N TYR A 140 3.57 -20.98 -5.03
CA TYR A 140 2.25 -21.40 -4.54
C TYR A 140 2.03 -22.92 -4.69
N LYS A 141 2.49 -23.52 -5.80
CA LYS A 141 2.39 -24.96 -6.04
C LYS A 141 3.34 -25.80 -5.18
N ASN A 142 4.40 -25.20 -4.68
CA ASN A 142 5.41 -25.89 -3.87
C ASN A 142 5.08 -25.73 -2.38
N LYS A 143 4.62 -26.80 -1.73
CA LYS A 143 4.26 -26.83 -0.31
C LYS A 143 5.40 -26.43 0.64
N ASN A 144 6.66 -26.53 0.20
CA ASN A 144 7.84 -26.14 0.99
C ASN A 144 8.17 -24.64 0.86
N ARG A 145 7.46 -23.91 0.02
CA ARG A 145 7.64 -22.45 -0.18
C ARG A 145 6.48 -21.68 0.41
N ARG A 146 6.80 -20.48 0.88
CA ARG A 146 5.81 -19.54 1.44
C ARG A 146 5.86 -18.23 0.70
N ILE A 147 4.68 -17.65 0.45
CA ILE A 147 4.54 -16.31 -0.11
C ILE A 147 4.29 -15.35 1.04
N ILE A 148 5.23 -14.44 1.28
CA ILE A 148 5.14 -13.42 2.32
C ILE A 148 4.96 -12.07 1.63
N SER A 149 3.83 -11.43 1.89
CA SER A 149 3.57 -10.08 1.39
C SER A 149 4.22 -9.05 2.31
N VAL A 150 4.85 -8.04 1.72
CA VAL A 150 5.34 -6.86 2.45
C VAL A 150 4.41 -5.70 2.13
N GLY A 151 3.65 -5.28 3.15
CA GLY A 151 2.61 -4.26 3.06
C GLY A 151 1.23 -4.77 2.64
N THR A 152 0.20 -4.13 3.18
CA THR A 152 -1.21 -4.37 2.81
C THR A 152 -1.47 -4.04 1.35
N THR A 153 -0.70 -3.10 0.78
CA THR A 153 -0.67 -2.74 -0.64
C THR A 153 -0.36 -3.95 -1.52
N SER A 154 0.75 -4.65 -1.25
CA SER A 154 1.14 -5.86 -1.99
C SER A 154 0.10 -6.97 -1.83
N LEU A 155 -0.43 -7.16 -0.62
CA LEU A 155 -1.48 -8.14 -0.37
C LEU A 155 -2.73 -7.88 -1.24
N ARG A 156 -3.18 -6.62 -1.32
CA ARG A 156 -4.34 -6.27 -2.15
C ARG A 156 -4.11 -6.58 -3.63
N VAL A 157 -2.90 -6.31 -4.13
CA VAL A 157 -2.52 -6.68 -5.51
C VAL A 157 -2.56 -8.19 -5.70
N LEU A 158 -1.94 -8.95 -4.80
CA LEU A 158 -1.86 -10.41 -4.87
C LEU A 158 -3.26 -11.05 -4.84
N GLU A 159 -4.13 -10.63 -3.91
CA GLU A 159 -5.52 -11.13 -3.85
C GLU A 159 -6.33 -10.76 -5.10
N SER A 160 -6.10 -9.59 -5.68
CA SER A 160 -6.79 -9.16 -6.91
C SER A 160 -6.33 -9.92 -8.16
N ALA A 161 -5.08 -10.35 -8.18
CA ALA A 161 -4.51 -11.11 -9.29
C ALA A 161 -4.67 -12.63 -9.14
N PHE A 162 -5.11 -13.09 -7.97
CA PHE A 162 -5.28 -14.51 -7.68
C PHE A 162 -6.66 -14.99 -8.12
N ASP A 163 -6.71 -15.92 -9.06
CA ASP A 163 -7.95 -16.40 -9.63
C ASP A 163 -8.58 -17.59 -8.87
N ASN A 164 -9.80 -17.98 -9.29
CA ASN A 164 -10.52 -19.11 -8.70
C ASN A 164 -9.85 -20.47 -8.97
N LYS A 165 -8.90 -20.54 -9.90
CA LYS A 165 -8.09 -21.73 -10.18
C LYS A 165 -6.81 -21.77 -9.34
N SER A 166 -6.69 -20.88 -8.37
CA SER A 166 -5.52 -20.74 -7.50
C SER A 166 -4.24 -20.42 -8.27
N LEU A 167 -4.33 -19.47 -9.19
CA LEU A 167 -3.21 -18.99 -10.00
C LEU A 167 -3.14 -17.48 -10.00
N PHE A 168 -1.90 -16.95 -9.89
CA PHE A 168 -1.62 -15.54 -10.12
C PHE A 168 -1.57 -15.24 -11.61
N LYS A 169 -2.24 -14.18 -12.01
CA LYS A 169 -2.25 -13.69 -13.39
C LYS A 169 -1.35 -12.47 -13.52
N SER A 170 -0.62 -12.40 -14.64
CA SER A 170 -0.02 -11.16 -15.10
C SER A 170 -1.14 -10.21 -15.51
N LEU A 171 -1.21 -9.06 -14.88
CA LEU A 171 -2.29 -8.10 -15.07
C LEU A 171 -1.77 -6.66 -15.03
N ASN A 172 -2.33 -5.84 -15.90
CA ASN A 172 -2.33 -4.38 -15.80
C ASN A 172 -3.80 -3.96 -15.68
N SER A 173 -4.26 -3.74 -14.46
CA SER A 173 -5.68 -3.58 -14.15
C SER A 173 -5.87 -2.62 -12.98
N SER A 174 -7.07 -2.58 -12.43
CA SER A 174 -7.38 -1.83 -11.22
C SER A 174 -8.09 -2.70 -10.19
N THR A 175 -7.98 -2.31 -8.93
CA THR A 175 -8.62 -3.00 -7.80
C THR A 175 -9.23 -2.02 -6.82
N ASP A 176 -10.43 -2.33 -6.39
CA ASP A 176 -11.13 -1.73 -5.26
C ASP A 176 -11.33 -2.75 -4.13
N ILE A 177 -10.53 -3.82 -4.14
CA ILE A 177 -10.71 -4.93 -3.22
C ILE A 177 -10.73 -4.45 -1.76
N PHE A 178 -11.82 -4.76 -1.07
CA PHE A 178 -12.00 -4.50 0.34
C PHE A 178 -11.97 -5.81 1.11
N ILE A 179 -10.90 -6.01 1.89
CA ILE A 179 -10.66 -7.22 2.68
C ILE A 179 -11.08 -6.94 4.13
N TYR A 180 -12.01 -7.75 4.66
CA TYR A 180 -12.56 -7.61 6.01
C TYR A 180 -12.91 -8.98 6.59
N PRO A 181 -13.21 -9.11 7.91
CA PRO A 181 -13.56 -10.38 8.54
C PRO A 181 -14.69 -11.12 7.80
N GLY A 182 -14.44 -12.39 7.49
CA GLY A 182 -15.33 -13.24 6.67
C GLY A 182 -14.85 -13.44 5.24
N LYS A 183 -13.96 -12.56 4.71
CA LYS A 183 -13.25 -12.83 3.45
C LYS A 183 -12.00 -13.66 3.72
N LYS A 184 -11.85 -14.77 2.98
CA LYS A 184 -10.66 -15.62 3.06
C LYS A 184 -9.55 -15.03 2.20
N ILE A 185 -8.37 -14.85 2.77
CA ILE A 185 -7.15 -14.50 2.06
C ILE A 185 -6.49 -15.81 1.61
N LYS A 186 -6.22 -15.95 0.31
CA LYS A 186 -5.74 -17.19 -0.30
C LYS A 186 -4.36 -17.05 -0.94
N SER A 187 -3.95 -15.83 -1.30
CA SER A 187 -2.76 -15.56 -2.10
C SER A 187 -1.45 -15.61 -1.33
N ILE A 188 -1.48 -15.54 0.00
CA ILE A 188 -0.29 -15.43 0.85
C ILE A 188 -0.33 -16.33 2.08
N ASN A 189 0.86 -16.71 2.56
CA ASN A 189 1.07 -17.42 3.83
C ASN A 189 1.29 -16.48 5.00
N GLY A 190 1.86 -15.28 4.74
CA GLY A 190 2.14 -14.30 5.78
C GLY A 190 2.21 -12.88 5.25
N LEU A 191 2.14 -11.94 6.18
CA LEU A 191 2.14 -10.50 5.91
C LEU A 191 3.08 -9.80 6.87
N ILE A 192 4.00 -8.97 6.34
CA ILE A 192 4.75 -7.99 7.10
C ILE A 192 4.07 -6.65 6.90
N THR A 193 3.68 -5.97 7.99
CA THR A 193 2.97 -4.71 7.91
C THR A 193 3.17 -3.87 9.17
N ASN A 194 2.82 -2.56 9.08
CA ASN A 194 2.80 -1.68 10.25
C ASN A 194 1.56 -1.95 11.13
N PHE A 195 1.55 -1.37 12.33
CA PHE A 195 0.33 -1.26 13.14
C PHE A 195 -0.55 -0.13 12.60
N HIS A 196 -1.79 -0.46 12.27
CA HIS A 196 -2.73 0.44 11.62
C HIS A 196 -3.68 1.14 12.60
N LEU A 197 -4.32 2.22 12.13
CA LEU A 197 -5.37 2.93 12.86
C LEU A 197 -6.55 2.00 13.17
N PRO A 198 -7.15 2.08 14.36
CA PRO A 198 -8.44 1.46 14.63
C PRO A 198 -9.51 2.05 13.70
N ARG A 199 -10.58 1.29 13.45
CA ARG A 199 -11.69 1.67 12.56
C ARG A 199 -11.26 2.01 11.12
N SER A 200 -10.16 1.43 10.64
CA SER A 200 -9.68 1.60 9.27
C SER A 200 -9.86 0.31 8.46
N SER A 201 -9.90 0.46 7.14
CA SER A 201 -9.91 -0.67 6.20
C SER A 201 -8.70 -1.59 6.39
N LEU A 202 -7.56 -1.01 6.77
CA LEU A 202 -6.32 -1.76 7.00
C LEU A 202 -6.39 -2.62 8.27
N PHE A 203 -6.98 -2.11 9.36
CA PHE A 203 -7.20 -2.92 10.56
C PHE A 203 -8.19 -4.07 10.30
N LEU A 204 -9.24 -3.82 9.51
CA LEU A 204 -10.17 -4.90 9.10
C LEU A 204 -9.48 -5.98 8.26
N LEU A 205 -8.52 -5.60 7.41
CA LEU A 205 -7.70 -6.55 6.66
C LEU A 205 -6.88 -7.43 7.61
N ILE A 206 -6.24 -6.85 8.64
CA ILE A 206 -5.54 -7.62 9.67
C ILE A 206 -6.48 -8.60 10.39
N CYS A 207 -7.68 -8.12 10.78
CA CYS A 207 -8.69 -8.97 11.38
C CYS A 207 -9.13 -10.14 10.46
N ALA A 208 -9.18 -9.92 9.14
CA ALA A 208 -9.46 -10.99 8.19
C ALA A 208 -8.33 -12.03 8.13
N LEU A 209 -7.07 -11.57 8.20
CA LEU A 209 -5.88 -12.42 8.10
C LEU A 209 -5.71 -13.33 9.32
N VAL A 210 -5.70 -12.76 10.53
CA VAL A 210 -5.35 -13.48 11.76
C VAL A 210 -6.56 -13.78 12.68
N GLY A 211 -7.73 -13.23 12.36
CA GLY A 211 -8.92 -13.27 13.23
C GLY A 211 -9.04 -12.05 14.12
N THR A 212 -10.27 -11.61 14.36
CA THR A 212 -10.56 -10.36 15.08
C THR A 212 -10.03 -10.39 16.52
N LYS A 213 -10.22 -11.51 17.24
CA LYS A 213 -9.74 -11.65 18.63
C LYS A 213 -8.21 -11.54 18.68
N THR A 214 -7.50 -12.32 17.86
CA THR A 214 -6.04 -12.30 17.79
C THR A 214 -5.50 -10.92 17.42
N ALA A 215 -6.15 -10.23 16.45
CA ALA A 215 -5.77 -8.87 16.08
C ALA A 215 -5.89 -7.90 17.26
N LEU A 216 -7.00 -7.95 18.01
CA LEU A 216 -7.22 -7.10 19.17
C LEU A 216 -6.22 -7.40 20.30
N ASP A 217 -5.98 -8.68 20.60
CA ASP A 217 -5.02 -9.10 21.63
C ASP A 217 -3.60 -8.62 21.28
N MET A 218 -3.19 -8.78 20.01
CA MET A 218 -1.90 -8.30 19.49
C MET A 218 -1.76 -6.77 19.61
N TYR A 219 -2.80 -6.02 19.25
CA TYR A 219 -2.76 -4.55 19.35
C TYR A 219 -2.72 -4.08 20.80
N ASN A 220 -3.48 -4.72 21.70
CA ASN A 220 -3.41 -4.43 23.14
C ASN A 220 -2.02 -4.73 23.70
N PHE A 221 -1.41 -5.85 23.30
CA PHE A 221 -0.02 -6.17 23.66
C PHE A 221 0.94 -5.09 23.16
N ALA A 222 0.82 -4.67 21.90
CA ALA A 222 1.69 -3.66 21.31
C ALA A 222 1.57 -2.31 22.05
N ILE A 223 0.34 -1.87 22.37
CA ILE A 223 0.08 -0.64 23.16
C ILE A 223 0.73 -0.74 24.55
N LYS A 224 0.49 -1.86 25.26
CA LYS A 224 1.04 -2.09 26.60
C LYS A 224 2.58 -2.05 26.62
N ASN A 225 3.20 -2.54 25.54
CA ASN A 225 4.65 -2.60 25.40
C ASN A 225 5.24 -1.41 24.63
N LYS A 226 4.45 -0.33 24.42
CA LYS A 226 4.89 0.93 23.82
C LYS A 226 5.47 0.79 22.40
N TYR A 227 4.96 -0.15 21.60
CA TYR A 227 5.27 -0.20 20.17
C TYR A 227 4.76 1.06 19.49
N ARG A 228 5.50 1.51 18.48
CA ARG A 228 5.12 2.65 17.66
C ARG A 228 4.13 2.22 16.58
N PHE A 229 3.15 3.05 16.32
CA PHE A 229 2.07 2.80 15.37
C PHE A 229 2.24 3.65 14.11
N TYR A 230 1.51 3.30 13.06
CA TYR A 230 1.36 4.00 11.80
C TYR A 230 2.58 3.91 10.88
N SER A 231 2.71 4.87 9.93
CA SER A 231 3.67 4.82 8.82
C SER A 231 5.13 4.72 9.24
N TYR A 232 5.53 5.48 10.25
CA TYR A 232 6.89 5.46 10.82
C TYR A 232 6.98 4.60 12.09
N GLY A 233 5.95 3.83 12.36
CA GLY A 233 5.91 2.92 13.51
C GLY A 233 6.60 1.59 13.24
N ASP A 234 6.49 0.71 14.23
CA ASP A 234 7.06 -0.62 14.16
C ASP A 234 6.27 -1.52 13.21
N ALA A 235 6.89 -2.60 12.76
CA ALA A 235 6.25 -3.62 11.94
C ALA A 235 5.92 -4.88 12.74
N CYS A 236 4.95 -5.63 12.24
CA CYS A 236 4.62 -6.97 12.71
C CYS A 236 4.66 -7.96 11.55
N PHE A 237 5.03 -9.21 11.84
CA PHE A 237 4.95 -10.33 10.92
C PHE A 237 3.80 -11.24 11.35
N LEU A 238 2.82 -11.40 10.47
CA LEU A 238 1.57 -12.10 10.72
C LEU A 238 1.45 -13.33 9.84
N LEU A 239 1.11 -14.48 10.42
CA LEU A 239 0.79 -15.67 9.67
C LEU A 239 -0.69 -15.72 9.31
N ASN A 240 -1.00 -16.20 8.12
CA ASN A 240 -2.37 -16.35 7.65
C ASN A 240 -3.02 -17.55 8.35
N LYS A 241 -4.06 -17.32 9.13
CA LYS A 241 -4.80 -18.36 9.86
C LYS A 241 -5.47 -19.42 8.99
N ASN A 242 -5.62 -19.15 7.69
CA ASN A 242 -6.26 -20.07 6.74
C ASN A 242 -5.24 -20.94 6.01
N TYR A 243 -3.98 -20.87 6.42
CA TYR A 243 -2.87 -21.56 5.79
C TYR A 243 -2.30 -22.58 6.78
N ASP A 244 -3.01 -23.69 6.94
CA ASP A 244 -2.52 -24.94 7.53
C ASP A 244 -2.58 -26.06 6.50
#